data_70c416010f3925ab957335b0af5ea9a2
#
_entry.id   70c416010f3925ab957335b0af5ea9a2
#
_cell.length_a   1.000
_cell.length_b   1.000
_cell.length_c   1.000
_cell.angle_alpha   90.00
_cell.angle_beta   90.00
_cell.angle_gamma   90.00
#
_symmetry.space_group_name_H-M   'P 1'
#
loop_
_entity.id
_entity.type
_entity.pdbx_description
1 polymer ?
#
loop_
_entity_poly.entity_id
_entity_poly.type
_entity_poly.pdbx_seq_one_letter_code
_entity_poly.pdbx_strand_id
1 'polypeptide(L)'
;FSNLYGVLDLEISSDLLLQGKIGLTKISCISQDGTIFNAPDQDELPEPLEISPSELNSAIIVLKLPISSGLVDISLQNNLPNLKFTAKQALISSRVHDEASNDILNELDDKDDFELSSAFTQDKENLILASQRSSLGVFGSKMPYELSIPICKIKNIDLNKQITLDEKFIPTCIDISKNTFITNFIEELSFATKQHQESYFGLLG
;
A
#
# COMPACT_ATOMS: atom_id res chain seq x y z
N PHE A 1 -4.02 8.16 -20.06
CA PHE A 1 -3.75 8.60 -18.67
C PHE A 1 -5.07 8.93 -18.00
N SER A 2 -5.22 8.50 -16.75
CA SER A 2 -6.40 8.81 -15.93
C SER A 2 -6.31 10.27 -15.44
N ASN A 3 -7.43 11.01 -15.53
CA ASN A 3 -7.52 12.35 -14.93
C ASN A 3 -7.65 12.29 -13.41
N LEU A 4 -7.95 11.11 -12.84
CA LEU A 4 -8.08 10.86 -11.43
C LEU A 4 -6.95 9.93 -10.98
N TYR A 5 -5.94 10.48 -10.32
CA TYR A 5 -4.81 9.73 -9.77
C TYR A 5 -4.36 10.36 -8.45
N GLY A 6 -3.73 9.57 -7.61
CA GLY A 6 -3.22 10.02 -6.31
C GLY A 6 -3.44 9.01 -5.20
N VAL A 7 -3.16 9.45 -4.01
CA VAL A 7 -3.25 8.67 -2.78
C VAL A 7 -4.70 8.68 -2.26
N LEU A 8 -5.21 7.51 -1.90
CA LEU A 8 -6.49 7.31 -1.22
C LEU A 8 -6.29 7.13 0.29
N ASP A 9 -5.26 6.35 0.66
CA ASP A 9 -4.91 6.09 2.04
C ASP A 9 -3.40 5.91 2.17
N LEU A 10 -2.79 6.41 3.26
CA LEU A 10 -1.34 6.37 3.45
C LEU A 10 -1.00 6.36 4.94
N GLU A 11 -0.23 5.37 5.34
CA GLU A 11 0.36 5.30 6.67
C GLU A 11 1.87 5.05 6.57
N ILE A 12 2.65 5.94 7.19
CA ILE A 12 4.11 5.87 7.25
C ILE A 12 4.51 5.34 8.61
N SER A 13 5.45 4.40 8.62
CA SER A 13 5.94 3.79 9.87
C SER A 13 6.78 4.79 10.67
N SER A 14 6.27 5.17 11.85
CA SER A 14 7.02 6.01 12.80
C SER A 14 8.29 5.34 13.31
N ASP A 15 8.26 4.03 13.50
CA ASP A 15 9.41 3.26 14.00
C ASP A 15 10.56 3.27 12.99
N LEU A 16 10.27 3.20 11.71
CA LEU A 16 11.29 3.28 10.66
C LEU A 16 11.85 4.71 10.52
N LEU A 17 11.04 5.74 10.71
CA LEU A 17 11.52 7.13 10.74
C LEU A 17 12.55 7.37 11.84
N LEU A 18 12.36 6.77 13.03
CA LEU A 18 13.32 6.81 14.13
C LEU A 18 14.63 6.08 13.80
N GLN A 19 14.59 5.11 12.89
CA GLN A 19 15.76 4.35 12.43
C GLN A 19 16.45 4.98 11.21
N GLY A 20 15.98 6.14 10.73
CA GLY A 20 16.54 6.78 9.54
C GLY A 20 16.09 6.17 8.22
N LYS A 21 14.96 5.49 8.22
CA LYS A 21 14.35 4.87 7.05
C LYS A 21 12.94 5.40 6.82
N ILE A 22 12.54 5.48 5.58
CA ILE A 22 11.15 5.73 5.22
C ILE A 22 10.53 4.41 4.77
N GLY A 23 9.50 3.98 5.46
CA GLY A 23 8.74 2.80 5.13
C GLY A 23 7.25 3.02 5.36
N LEU A 24 6.44 2.24 4.68
CA LEU A 24 4.99 2.30 4.74
C LEU A 24 4.45 1.13 5.54
N THR A 25 3.38 1.36 6.29
CA THR A 25 2.57 0.31 6.90
C THR A 25 1.30 0.06 6.07
N LYS A 26 0.86 1.09 5.33
CA LYS A 26 -0.30 0.99 4.44
C LYS A 26 -0.20 2.01 3.32
N ILE A 27 -0.64 1.64 2.13
CA ILE A 27 -0.84 2.56 1.03
C ILE A 27 -1.93 2.04 0.09
N SER A 28 -2.85 2.93 -0.27
CA SER A 28 -3.81 2.73 -1.35
C SER A 28 -3.76 3.93 -2.27
N CYS A 29 -3.56 3.70 -3.56
CA CYS A 29 -3.45 4.79 -4.53
C CYS A 29 -3.89 4.34 -5.93
N ILE A 30 -4.17 5.33 -6.78
CA ILE A 30 -4.38 5.15 -8.21
C ILE A 30 -3.26 5.89 -8.93
N SER A 31 -2.55 5.19 -9.79
CA SER A 31 -1.47 5.80 -10.59
C SER A 31 -2.00 6.53 -11.83
N GLN A 32 -1.14 7.28 -12.48
CA GLN A 32 -1.49 8.10 -13.64
C GLN A 32 -1.96 7.28 -14.86
N ASP A 33 -1.58 6.00 -14.94
CA ASP A 33 -2.06 5.07 -15.97
C ASP A 33 -3.39 4.39 -15.59
N GLY A 34 -3.95 4.72 -14.41
CA GLY A 34 -5.18 4.14 -13.89
C GLY A 34 -4.97 2.84 -13.11
N THR A 35 -3.73 2.41 -12.91
CA THR A 35 -3.44 1.20 -12.12
C THR A 35 -3.73 1.47 -10.65
N ILE A 36 -4.48 0.56 -10.02
CA ILE A 36 -4.77 0.56 -8.59
C ILE A 36 -3.66 -0.21 -7.89
N PHE A 37 -3.06 0.38 -6.86
CA PHE A 37 -2.08 -0.24 -5.98
C PHE A 37 -2.60 -0.19 -4.54
N ASN A 38 -2.68 -1.34 -3.87
CA ASN A 38 -3.27 -1.47 -2.53
C ASN A 38 -2.46 -2.46 -1.68
N ALA A 39 -1.58 -1.93 -0.86
CA ALA A 39 -0.70 -2.71 0.00
C ALA A 39 -0.98 -2.40 1.50
N PRO A 40 -1.00 -3.40 2.39
CA PRO A 40 -0.61 -4.79 2.18
C PRO A 40 -1.73 -5.73 1.69
N ASP A 41 -2.97 -5.22 1.45
CA ASP A 41 -4.15 -6.07 1.25
C ASP A 41 -4.09 -6.90 -0.05
N GLN A 42 -3.61 -6.33 -1.14
CA GLN A 42 -3.55 -6.98 -2.47
C GLN A 42 -2.12 -7.09 -2.98
N ASP A 43 -1.30 -6.07 -2.69
CA ASP A 43 0.07 -5.96 -3.16
C ASP A 43 1.05 -5.98 -1.99
N GLU A 44 2.33 -6.10 -2.30
CA GLU A 44 3.38 -6.02 -1.29
C GLU A 44 3.79 -4.58 -1.03
N LEU A 45 4.03 -4.27 0.26
CA LEU A 45 4.61 -3.00 0.63
C LEU A 45 6.02 -2.86 0.01
N PRO A 46 6.38 -1.66 -0.48
CA PRO A 46 7.73 -1.40 -0.95
C PRO A 46 8.74 -1.55 0.19
N GLU A 47 9.95 -1.97 -0.17
CA GLU A 47 11.05 -2.02 0.80
C GLU A 47 11.33 -0.62 1.38
N PRO A 48 11.64 -0.52 2.69
CA PRO A 48 11.97 0.74 3.31
C PRO A 48 13.19 1.41 2.65
N LEU A 49 13.06 2.70 2.35
CA LEU A 49 14.12 3.50 1.76
C LEU A 49 15.06 4.01 2.87
N GLU A 50 16.34 3.65 2.78
CA GLU A 50 17.39 4.22 3.64
C GLU A 50 17.78 5.61 3.11
N ILE A 51 17.90 6.57 4.03
CA ILE A 51 18.20 7.96 3.69
C ILE A 51 19.53 8.38 4.30
N SER A 52 20.44 8.81 3.44
CA SER A 52 21.73 9.37 3.88
C SER A 52 21.59 10.84 4.27
N PRO A 53 22.11 11.26 5.44
CA PRO A 53 21.91 12.63 5.97
C PRO A 53 22.45 13.74 5.07
N SER A 54 23.42 13.43 4.20
CA SER A 54 24.13 14.44 3.40
C SER A 54 23.39 14.97 2.18
N GLU A 55 22.29 14.33 1.76
CA GLU A 55 21.73 14.58 0.44
C GLU A 55 20.26 15.08 0.42
N LEU A 56 19.52 15.03 1.54
CA LEU A 56 18.06 15.01 1.41
C LEU A 56 17.24 15.90 2.34
N ASN A 57 17.81 16.98 2.88
CA ASN A 57 16.98 18.01 3.52
C ASN A 57 15.99 18.58 2.50
N SER A 58 14.69 18.51 2.81
CA SER A 58 13.59 18.97 1.94
C SER A 58 13.29 18.05 0.73
N ALA A 59 13.83 16.84 0.69
CA ALA A 59 13.51 15.91 -0.39
C ALA A 59 12.05 15.42 -0.33
N ILE A 60 11.44 15.32 -1.49
CA ILE A 60 10.12 14.71 -1.66
C ILE A 60 10.32 13.22 -1.95
N ILE A 61 9.66 12.39 -1.18
CA ILE A 61 9.67 10.95 -1.36
C ILE A 61 8.47 10.54 -2.20
N VAL A 62 8.72 9.63 -3.12
CA VAL A 62 7.72 9.13 -4.07
C VAL A 62 7.59 7.62 -4.00
N LEU A 63 6.36 7.14 -4.16
CA LEU A 63 6.10 5.77 -4.54
C LEU A 63 6.31 5.65 -6.04
N LYS A 64 7.11 4.66 -6.45
CA LYS A 64 7.39 4.35 -7.85
C LYS A 64 6.69 3.07 -8.25
N LEU A 65 5.96 3.12 -9.34
CA LEU A 65 5.24 2.00 -9.92
C LEU A 65 5.71 1.80 -11.36
N PRO A 66 6.17 0.60 -11.75
CA PRO A 66 6.56 0.34 -13.13
C PRO A 66 5.36 0.44 -14.10
N ILE A 67 5.61 1.03 -15.26
CA ILE A 67 4.62 1.08 -16.35
C ILE A 67 4.68 -0.25 -17.12
N SER A 68 3.52 -0.71 -17.61
CA SER A 68 3.48 -1.87 -18.51
C SER A 68 4.33 -1.61 -19.76
N SER A 69 5.22 -2.55 -20.08
CA SER A 69 6.02 -2.50 -21.30
C SER A 69 5.26 -3.01 -22.54
N GLY A 70 4.11 -3.63 -22.31
CA GLY A 70 3.26 -4.21 -23.37
C GLY A 70 3.77 -5.51 -23.97
N LEU A 71 4.95 -5.99 -23.61
CA LEU A 71 5.56 -7.22 -24.14
C LEU A 71 5.56 -8.36 -23.13
N VAL A 72 6.08 -8.14 -21.93
CA VAL A 72 6.09 -9.11 -20.84
C VAL A 72 5.97 -8.33 -19.53
N ASP A 73 4.87 -8.49 -18.83
CA ASP A 73 4.63 -7.76 -17.58
C ASP A 73 4.81 -8.63 -16.32
N ILE A 74 4.96 -9.94 -16.47
CA ILE A 74 5.07 -10.90 -15.37
C ILE A 74 6.27 -11.80 -15.57
N SER A 75 7.07 -12.02 -14.52
CA SER A 75 8.12 -13.05 -14.48
C SER A 75 8.18 -13.71 -13.11
N LEU A 76 8.45 -15.01 -13.13
CA LEU A 76 8.81 -15.79 -11.92
C LEU A 76 10.24 -15.46 -11.43
N GLN A 77 11.05 -14.81 -12.25
CA GLN A 77 12.39 -14.38 -11.88
C GLN A 77 12.37 -12.94 -11.36
N ASN A 78 12.67 -12.76 -10.09
CA ASN A 78 12.68 -11.45 -9.42
C ASN A 78 13.77 -10.48 -9.94
N ASN A 79 14.61 -10.89 -10.89
CA ASN A 79 15.81 -10.15 -11.30
C ASN A 79 15.62 -9.22 -12.50
N LEU A 80 14.42 -9.13 -13.07
CA LEU A 80 14.16 -8.21 -14.19
C LEU A 80 13.58 -6.90 -13.66
N PRO A 81 14.33 -5.78 -13.74
CA PRO A 81 13.99 -4.54 -13.04
C PRO A 81 12.76 -3.80 -13.57
N ASN A 82 12.30 -4.10 -14.78
CA ASN A 82 11.28 -3.31 -15.50
C ASN A 82 9.94 -4.01 -15.65
N LEU A 83 9.67 -5.05 -14.88
CA LEU A 83 8.39 -5.74 -14.95
C LEU A 83 7.38 -5.13 -14.00
N LYS A 84 6.14 -5.01 -14.47
CA LYS A 84 5.03 -4.46 -13.70
C LYS A 84 4.63 -5.37 -12.54
N PHE A 85 4.67 -6.68 -12.71
CA PHE A 85 4.24 -7.65 -11.73
C PHE A 85 5.34 -8.64 -11.37
N THR A 86 5.31 -9.10 -10.14
CA THR A 86 6.05 -10.26 -9.65
C THR A 86 5.09 -11.43 -9.51
N ALA A 87 5.45 -12.59 -10.05
CA ALA A 87 4.68 -13.80 -9.90
C ALA A 87 5.17 -14.58 -8.68
N LYS A 88 4.25 -15.00 -7.81
CA LYS A 88 4.52 -15.86 -6.66
C LYS A 88 3.74 -17.15 -6.80
N GLN A 89 4.39 -18.27 -6.50
CA GLN A 89 3.71 -19.55 -6.38
C GLN A 89 3.12 -19.66 -4.96
N ALA A 90 1.80 -19.82 -4.87
CA ALA A 90 1.11 -20.12 -3.64
C ALA A 90 0.58 -21.56 -3.71
N LEU A 91 0.91 -22.35 -2.69
CA LEU A 91 0.33 -23.68 -2.50
C LEU A 91 -1.00 -23.53 -1.77
N ILE A 92 -2.09 -23.79 -2.46
CA ILE A 92 -3.41 -23.82 -1.83
C ILE A 92 -3.79 -25.26 -1.64
N SER A 93 -4.03 -25.65 -0.38
CA SER A 93 -4.70 -26.91 -0.05
C SER A 93 -6.20 -26.66 -0.12
N SER A 94 -6.87 -27.16 -1.15
CA SER A 94 -8.32 -27.20 -1.17
C SER A 94 -8.79 -28.21 -0.14
N ARG A 95 -9.39 -27.74 0.96
CA ARG A 95 -10.27 -28.59 1.76
C ARG A 95 -11.60 -28.64 1.02
N VAL A 96 -11.77 -29.67 0.21
CA VAL A 96 -13.11 -30.02 -0.28
C VAL A 96 -13.84 -30.51 0.96
N HIS A 97 -14.71 -29.69 1.52
CA HIS A 97 -15.73 -30.13 2.43
C HIS A 97 -16.79 -30.82 1.56
N ASP A 98 -16.63 -32.12 1.36
CA ASP A 98 -17.74 -32.97 0.92
C ASP A 98 -18.73 -33.05 2.08
N GLU A 99 -19.76 -32.21 2.05
CA GLU A 99 -20.93 -32.33 2.96
C GLU A 99 -21.65 -33.67 2.81
N ALA A 100 -21.31 -34.45 1.81
CA ALA A 100 -21.91 -35.78 1.56
C ALA A 100 -21.36 -36.90 2.45
N SER A 101 -20.31 -36.66 3.24
CA SER A 101 -19.69 -37.74 4.05
C SER A 101 -20.26 -37.88 5.45
N ASN A 102 -21.10 -36.95 5.91
CA ASN A 102 -21.63 -37.03 7.28
C ASN A 102 -22.84 -37.95 7.45
N ASP A 103 -23.50 -38.35 6.37
CA ASP A 103 -24.65 -39.27 6.45
C ASP A 103 -24.26 -40.75 6.46
N ILE A 104 -23.00 -41.09 6.11
CA ILE A 104 -22.55 -42.51 6.03
C ILE A 104 -21.86 -42.97 7.32
N LEU A 105 -21.41 -42.07 8.19
CA LEU A 105 -20.66 -42.42 9.40
C LEU A 105 -21.56 -42.81 10.58
N ASN A 106 -22.87 -42.70 10.48
CA ASN A 106 -23.80 -43.02 11.56
C ASN A 106 -24.36 -44.49 11.51
N GLU A 107 -24.01 -45.27 10.51
CA GLU A 107 -24.54 -46.64 10.35
C GLU A 107 -23.55 -47.81 10.48
N LEU A 108 -22.30 -47.55 10.85
CA LEU A 108 -21.34 -48.64 11.05
C LEU A 108 -20.89 -48.73 12.52
N ASP A 109 -21.68 -49.44 13.29
CA ASP A 109 -21.31 -49.99 14.58
C ASP A 109 -20.53 -51.32 14.36
N ASP A 110 -19.43 -51.45 15.11
CA ASP A 110 -18.61 -52.64 15.33
C ASP A 110 -17.61 -53.15 14.28
N LYS A 111 -16.34 -53.04 14.70
CA LYS A 111 -15.21 -53.95 14.45
C LYS A 111 -14.69 -54.06 13.02
N ASP A 112 -13.60 -53.36 12.80
CA ASP A 112 -12.29 -53.95 12.45
C ASP A 112 -11.30 -52.80 12.18
N ASP A 113 -10.11 -52.94 12.73
CA ASP A 113 -8.94 -52.06 12.48
C ASP A 113 -8.62 -52.04 10.99
N PHE A 114 -9.24 -51.10 10.27
CA PHE A 114 -8.86 -50.76 8.91
C PHE A 114 -8.18 -49.40 8.93
N GLU A 115 -6.88 -49.43 8.69
CA GLU A 115 -6.07 -48.23 8.49
C GLU A 115 -6.67 -47.34 7.38
N LEU A 116 -7.47 -46.36 7.79
CA LEU A 116 -7.98 -45.27 6.89
C LEU A 116 -6.93 -44.17 6.72
N SER A 117 -5.68 -44.53 6.42
CA SER A 117 -4.58 -43.59 6.29
C SER A 117 -4.20 -43.21 4.85
N SER A 118 -5.01 -43.55 3.84
CA SER A 118 -4.55 -43.33 2.45
C SER A 118 -5.54 -42.70 1.46
N ALA A 119 -6.65 -42.13 1.90
CA ALA A 119 -7.64 -41.60 0.95
C ALA A 119 -7.78 -40.05 0.90
N PHE A 120 -6.98 -39.31 1.64
CA PHE A 120 -6.95 -37.84 1.45
C PHE A 120 -5.74 -37.44 0.59
N THR A 121 -5.85 -37.64 -0.70
CA THR A 121 -5.01 -36.93 -1.66
C THR A 121 -5.36 -35.45 -1.54
N GLN A 122 -4.56 -34.70 -0.77
CA GLN A 122 -4.56 -33.24 -0.84
C GLN A 122 -4.05 -32.88 -2.23
N ASP A 123 -4.96 -32.58 -3.13
CA ASP A 123 -4.61 -31.93 -4.38
C ASP A 123 -4.07 -30.54 -4.05
N LYS A 124 -2.75 -30.44 -4.01
CA LYS A 124 -2.05 -29.17 -3.87
C LYS A 124 -2.01 -28.52 -5.23
N GLU A 125 -2.90 -27.58 -5.46
CA GLU A 125 -2.85 -26.76 -6.67
C GLU A 125 -1.82 -25.65 -6.49
N ASN A 126 -0.90 -25.54 -7.44
CA ASN A 126 0.02 -24.43 -7.55
C ASN A 126 -0.69 -23.27 -8.23
N LEU A 127 -1.08 -22.26 -7.47
CA LEU A 127 -1.57 -21.00 -8.04
C LEU A 127 -0.42 -20.02 -8.21
N ILE A 128 -0.43 -19.33 -9.33
CA ILE A 128 0.47 -18.21 -9.59
C ILE A 128 -0.30 -16.92 -9.28
N LEU A 129 0.10 -16.25 -8.21
CA LEU A 129 -0.43 -14.95 -7.83
C LEU A 129 0.49 -13.86 -8.39
N ALA A 130 -0.09 -12.86 -9.03
CA ALA A 130 0.63 -11.68 -9.48
C ALA A 130 0.45 -10.55 -8.48
N SER A 131 1.57 -10.02 -7.96
CA SER A 131 1.61 -8.83 -7.12
C SER A 131 2.28 -7.71 -7.89
N GLN A 132 1.74 -6.49 -7.79
CA GLN A 132 2.34 -5.35 -8.46
C GLN A 132 3.64 -4.96 -7.75
N ARG A 133 4.67 -4.66 -8.55
CA ARG A 133 5.95 -4.17 -8.03
C ARG A 133 5.85 -2.71 -7.66
N SER A 134 6.50 -2.36 -6.56
CA SER A 134 6.61 -1.00 -6.08
C SER A 134 7.98 -0.75 -5.47
N SER A 135 8.40 0.50 -5.43
CA SER A 135 9.59 0.93 -4.70
C SER A 135 9.44 2.34 -4.18
N LEU A 136 10.21 2.69 -3.17
CA LEU A 136 10.33 4.07 -2.71
C LEU A 136 11.55 4.75 -3.35
N GLY A 137 11.47 6.03 -3.58
CA GLY A 137 12.57 6.81 -4.11
C GLY A 137 12.42 8.30 -3.87
N VAL A 138 13.45 9.06 -4.24
CA VAL A 138 13.45 10.51 -4.17
C VAL A 138 12.92 11.09 -5.47
N PHE A 139 12.09 12.13 -5.37
CA PHE A 139 11.56 12.84 -6.51
C PHE A 139 12.70 13.43 -7.35
N GLY A 140 12.63 13.28 -8.66
CA GLY A 140 13.66 13.73 -9.60
C GLY A 140 14.65 12.66 -10.03
N SER A 141 14.78 11.54 -9.31
CA SER A 141 15.48 10.35 -9.79
C SER A 141 14.59 9.63 -10.82
N LYS A 142 14.57 10.10 -12.07
CA LYS A 142 13.76 9.50 -13.12
C LYS A 142 14.43 8.23 -13.62
N MET A 143 13.74 7.11 -13.46
CA MET A 143 13.98 5.92 -14.26
C MET A 143 12.99 5.91 -15.43
N PRO A 144 13.40 5.60 -16.65
CA PRO A 144 12.47 5.39 -17.74
C PRO A 144 11.52 4.24 -17.36
N TYR A 145 10.23 4.39 -17.69
CA TYR A 145 9.18 3.39 -17.45
C TYR A 145 8.69 3.26 -16.00
N GLU A 146 8.82 4.31 -15.19
CA GLU A 146 8.23 4.36 -13.85
C GLU A 146 7.30 5.57 -13.71
N LEU A 147 6.15 5.37 -13.07
CA LEU A 147 5.28 6.42 -12.57
C LEU A 147 5.65 6.74 -11.14
N SER A 148 5.60 8.01 -10.78
CA SER A 148 5.97 8.48 -9.44
C SER A 148 4.81 9.23 -8.80
N ILE A 149 4.40 8.79 -7.61
CA ILE A 149 3.36 9.44 -6.80
C ILE A 149 4.05 10.02 -5.55
N PRO A 150 4.06 11.36 -5.37
CA PRO A 150 4.58 11.97 -4.15
C PRO A 150 3.78 11.53 -2.92
N ILE A 151 4.47 11.06 -1.88
CA ILE A 151 3.83 10.54 -0.66
C ILE A 151 4.15 11.35 0.58
N CYS A 152 5.38 11.83 0.74
CA CYS A 152 5.77 12.66 1.87
C CYS A 152 6.97 13.55 1.51
N LYS A 153 7.27 14.52 2.37
CA LYS A 153 8.43 15.39 2.27
C LYS A 153 9.23 15.36 3.56
N ILE A 154 10.53 15.26 3.44
CA ILE A 154 11.43 15.33 4.58
C ILE A 154 11.59 16.77 4.99
N LYS A 155 11.35 17.07 6.27
CA LYS A 155 11.60 18.37 6.87
C LYS A 155 13.05 18.50 7.34
N ASN A 156 13.51 17.48 8.07
CA ASN A 156 14.84 17.45 8.67
C ASN A 156 15.28 16.01 8.99
N ILE A 157 16.58 15.80 9.03
CA ILE A 157 17.21 14.58 9.53
C ILE A 157 18.18 15.01 10.62
N ASP A 158 18.04 14.48 11.82
CA ASP A 158 18.88 14.83 12.95
C ASP A 158 20.23 14.08 12.96
N LEU A 159 21.06 14.39 13.96
CA LEU A 159 22.39 13.75 14.12
C LEU A 159 22.27 12.24 14.42
N ASN A 160 21.15 11.79 14.95
CA ASN A 160 20.85 10.38 15.25
C ASN A 160 20.21 9.68 14.05
N LYS A 161 20.19 10.32 12.88
CA LYS A 161 19.53 9.87 11.64
C LYS A 161 18.00 9.79 11.71
N GLN A 162 17.38 10.29 12.78
CA GLN A 162 15.92 10.33 12.86
C GLN A 162 15.34 11.31 11.83
N ILE A 163 14.32 10.85 11.13
CA ILE A 163 13.68 11.61 10.07
C ILE A 163 12.42 12.28 10.61
N THR A 164 12.34 13.59 10.40
CA THR A 164 11.12 14.37 10.66
C THR A 164 10.48 14.73 9.33
N LEU A 165 9.20 14.41 9.17
CA LEU A 165 8.42 14.74 7.98
C LEU A 165 7.84 16.15 8.06
N ASP A 166 7.62 16.75 6.89
CA ASP A 166 6.94 18.04 6.76
C ASP A 166 5.43 17.84 6.82
N GLU A 167 4.82 18.14 7.96
CA GLU A 167 3.37 18.01 8.20
C GLU A 167 2.52 18.89 7.26
N LYS A 168 3.11 19.94 6.68
CA LYS A 168 2.43 20.82 5.73
C LYS A 168 2.47 20.31 4.30
N PHE A 169 3.21 19.22 4.06
CA PHE A 169 3.24 18.62 2.75
C PHE A 169 1.94 17.88 2.46
N ILE A 170 1.29 18.24 1.37
CA ILE A 170 0.07 17.60 0.90
C ILE A 170 0.44 16.71 -0.28
N PRO A 171 0.37 15.38 -0.17
CA PRO A 171 0.55 14.49 -1.30
C PRO A 171 -0.58 14.69 -2.33
N THR A 172 -0.34 14.27 -3.57
CA THR A 172 -1.44 14.19 -4.54
C THR A 172 -2.46 13.19 -4.02
N CYS A 173 -3.60 13.66 -3.53
CA CYS A 173 -4.64 12.84 -2.93
C CYS A 173 -5.94 12.91 -3.74
N ILE A 174 -6.68 11.80 -3.74
CA ILE A 174 -8.00 11.71 -4.36
C ILE A 174 -9.07 12.06 -3.32
N ASP A 175 -8.86 11.61 -2.07
CA ASP A 175 -9.76 11.90 -0.95
C ASP A 175 -9.08 12.86 0.02
N ILE A 176 -9.54 14.11 0.02
CA ILE A 176 -9.03 15.17 0.90
C ILE A 176 -9.39 14.94 2.38
N SER A 177 -10.44 14.16 2.67
CA SER A 177 -10.89 13.89 4.05
C SER A 177 -9.86 13.06 4.83
N LYS A 178 -8.99 12.35 4.15
CA LYS A 178 -7.89 11.56 4.74
C LYS A 178 -6.64 12.36 5.06
N ASN A 179 -6.56 13.61 4.59
CA ASN A 179 -5.41 14.48 4.86
C ASN A 179 -5.73 15.38 6.06
N THR A 180 -5.07 15.08 7.21
CA THR A 180 -5.29 15.79 8.46
C THR A 180 -4.98 17.29 8.38
N PHE A 181 -3.97 17.69 7.59
CA PHE A 181 -3.65 19.10 7.42
C PHE A 181 -4.78 19.85 6.71
N ILE A 182 -5.34 19.27 5.64
CA ILE A 182 -6.46 19.89 4.90
C ILE A 182 -7.72 19.92 5.78
N THR A 183 -8.04 18.85 6.49
CA THR A 183 -9.23 18.79 7.36
C THR A 183 -9.15 19.81 8.48
N ASN A 184 -8.02 19.90 9.17
CA ASN A 184 -7.80 20.90 10.22
C ASN A 184 -7.92 22.33 9.66
N PHE A 185 -7.35 22.58 8.49
CA PHE A 185 -7.45 23.90 7.85
C PHE A 185 -8.91 24.26 7.51
N ILE A 186 -9.69 23.31 6.99
CA ILE A 186 -11.12 23.50 6.71
C ILE A 186 -11.90 23.79 7.98
N GLU A 187 -11.59 23.10 9.08
CA GLU A 187 -12.23 23.32 10.39
C GLU A 187 -11.91 24.71 10.95
N GLU A 188 -10.65 25.12 10.91
CA GLU A 188 -10.23 26.48 11.31
C GLU A 188 -10.93 27.56 10.48
N LEU A 189 -11.01 27.38 9.16
CA LEU A 189 -11.68 28.30 8.25
C LEU A 189 -13.18 28.39 8.56
N SER A 190 -13.80 27.23 8.79
CA SER A 190 -15.22 27.14 9.15
C SER A 190 -15.51 27.86 10.47
N PHE A 191 -14.66 27.68 11.47
CA PHE A 191 -14.76 28.36 12.76
C PHE A 191 -14.62 29.88 12.63
N ALA A 192 -13.59 30.33 11.92
CA ALA A 192 -13.39 31.77 11.66
C ALA A 192 -14.57 32.41 10.94
N THR A 193 -15.14 31.71 9.96
CA THR A 193 -16.31 32.20 9.20
C THR A 193 -17.53 32.33 10.10
N LYS A 194 -17.79 31.37 10.99
CA LYS A 194 -18.89 31.43 11.96
C LYS A 194 -18.73 32.59 12.93
N GLN A 195 -17.52 32.80 13.46
CA GLN A 195 -17.27 33.95 14.34
C GLN A 195 -17.52 35.30 13.64
N HIS A 196 -17.10 35.43 12.39
CA HIS A 196 -17.39 36.65 11.62
C HIS A 196 -18.90 36.83 11.40
N GLN A 197 -19.61 35.77 11.09
CA GLN A 197 -21.07 35.82 10.91
C GLN A 197 -21.78 36.26 12.19
N GLU A 198 -21.41 35.71 13.34
CA GLU A 198 -21.99 36.09 14.65
C GLU A 198 -21.71 37.54 15.02
N SER A 199 -20.47 38.04 14.73
CA SER A 199 -20.11 39.43 14.95
C SER A 199 -20.93 40.40 14.07
N TYR A 200 -21.21 40.04 12.83
CA TYR A 200 -22.06 40.85 11.96
C TYR A 200 -23.51 40.88 12.44
N PHE A 201 -24.08 39.79 12.90
CA PHE A 201 -25.42 39.72 13.44
C PHE A 201 -25.56 40.50 14.76
N GLY A 202 -24.51 40.48 15.61
CA GLY A 202 -24.47 41.29 16.84
C GLY A 202 -24.36 42.81 16.63
N LEU A 203 -23.96 43.25 15.44
CA LEU A 203 -23.87 44.66 15.10
C LEU A 203 -25.18 45.22 14.46
N LEU A 204 -26.10 44.33 14.09
CA LEU A 204 -27.37 44.70 13.42
C LEU A 204 -28.59 44.67 14.36
N GLY A 205 -28.43 44.31 15.62
CA GLY A 205 -29.42 44.31 16.69
C GLY A 205 -29.14 45.43 17.71
#